data_ffed66fbe3c7f6133ea4a6c9b62b1469
#
_entry.id   ffed66fbe3c7f6133ea4a6c9b62b1469
#
_cell.length_a   1.000
_cell.length_b   1.000
_cell.length_c   1.000
_cell.angle_alpha   90.00
_cell.angle_beta   90.00
_cell.angle_gamma   90.00
#
_symmetry.space_group_name_H-M   'P 1'
#
loop_
_entity.id
_entity.type
_entity.pdbx_description
1 polymer ?
#
loop_
_entity_poly.entity_id
_entity_poly.type
_entity_poly.pdbx_seq_one_letter_code
_entity_poly.pdbx_strand_id
1 'polypeptide(L)'
;MSSATYTRRLIEHRYGRPLEELQRGNTCDDPVLPIVLRRLDGLAQTDTDARAARRNLDAAWQQCRSGEHALDDLMLLYATEVVDLDRQEQAEAEAVWDLLDVHLLLSRTSPQRYAAPRAAPIPVDQDLLNVAREVAVGLQRLNREALRRGLRERGIHLSNRRLGAVLQRLRADSSSR
;
A
#
# COMPACT_ATOMS: atom_id res chain seq x y z
N MET A 1 -13.73 17.42 -10.75
CA MET A 1 -13.15 16.91 -9.49
C MET A 1 -11.65 17.07 -9.66
N SER A 2 -10.91 17.75 -8.76
CA SER A 2 -9.48 17.96 -8.93
C SER A 2 -8.68 16.68 -8.67
N SER A 3 -7.47 16.60 -9.27
CA SER A 3 -6.54 15.48 -9.06
C SER A 3 -6.19 15.31 -7.59
N ALA A 4 -6.06 16.41 -6.84
CA ALA A 4 -5.81 16.40 -5.40
C ALA A 4 -6.94 15.71 -4.62
N THR A 5 -8.20 16.02 -4.94
CA THR A 5 -9.36 15.40 -4.29
C THR A 5 -9.46 13.91 -4.62
N TYR A 6 -9.17 13.50 -5.84
CA TYR A 6 -9.16 12.10 -6.25
C TYR A 6 -8.04 11.33 -5.54
N THR A 7 -6.82 11.89 -5.55
CA THR A 7 -5.65 11.29 -4.92
C THR A 7 -5.86 11.11 -3.40
N ARG A 8 -6.44 12.11 -2.71
CA ARG A 8 -6.82 12.00 -1.30
C ARG A 8 -7.72 10.78 -1.05
N ARG A 9 -8.81 10.64 -1.81
CA ARG A 9 -9.73 9.50 -1.68
C ARG A 9 -9.06 8.16 -1.98
N LEU A 10 -8.15 8.13 -2.95
CA LEU A 10 -7.38 6.93 -3.27
C LEU A 10 -6.50 6.51 -2.09
N ILE A 11 -5.83 7.45 -1.42
CA ILE A 11 -5.02 7.19 -0.22
C ILE A 11 -5.91 6.68 0.91
N GLU A 12 -7.02 7.36 1.22
CA GLU A 12 -7.95 6.94 2.27
C GLU A 12 -8.49 5.53 2.03
N HIS A 13 -8.85 5.22 0.79
CA HIS A 13 -9.30 3.89 0.40
C HIS A 13 -8.18 2.84 0.54
N ARG A 14 -6.96 3.19 0.16
CA ARG A 14 -5.82 2.28 0.20
C ARG A 14 -5.42 1.91 1.63
N TYR A 15 -5.44 2.87 2.53
CA TYR A 15 -5.06 2.69 3.93
C TYR A 15 -6.24 2.31 4.83
N GLY A 16 -7.48 2.38 4.32
CA GLY A 16 -8.70 2.07 5.07
C GLY A 16 -8.98 3.02 6.24
N ARG A 17 -8.38 4.22 6.20
CA ARG A 17 -8.48 5.23 7.25
C ARG A 17 -8.62 6.63 6.64
N PRO A 18 -9.34 7.56 7.29
CA PRO A 18 -9.38 8.94 6.86
C PRO A 18 -8.01 9.62 6.96
N LEU A 19 -7.77 10.59 6.08
CA LEU A 19 -6.48 11.28 5.97
C LEU A 19 -6.03 11.90 7.29
N GLU A 20 -6.97 12.47 8.04
CA GLU A 20 -6.70 13.12 9.33
C GLU A 20 -6.14 12.14 10.37
N GLU A 21 -6.54 10.89 10.34
CA GLU A 21 -6.00 9.85 11.21
C GLU A 21 -4.60 9.40 10.74
N LEU A 22 -4.41 9.31 9.42
CA LEU A 22 -3.10 8.98 8.85
C LEU A 22 -2.05 10.04 9.16
N GLN A 23 -2.44 11.32 9.18
CA GLN A 23 -1.55 12.43 9.52
C GLN A 23 -1.22 12.49 11.02
N ARG A 24 -2.17 12.12 11.91
CA ARG A 24 -1.96 12.11 13.36
C ARG A 24 -1.26 10.86 13.87
N GLY A 25 -1.40 9.75 13.14
CA GLY A 25 -0.82 8.48 13.54
C GLY A 25 0.69 8.50 13.43
N ASN A 26 1.37 8.12 14.51
CA ASN A 26 2.82 7.90 14.50
C ASN A 26 3.08 6.58 13.72
N THR A 27 3.09 6.67 12.39
CA THR A 27 3.14 5.53 11.46
C THR A 27 4.56 4.97 11.37
N CYS A 28 5.14 4.56 12.51
CA CYS A 28 6.46 3.94 12.56
C CYS A 28 6.56 2.66 11.71
N ASP A 29 5.42 2.07 11.34
CA ASP A 29 5.40 0.77 10.66
C ASP A 29 5.42 0.87 9.12
N ASP A 30 5.08 2.04 8.55
CA ASP A 30 5.07 2.24 7.09
C ASP A 30 6.00 3.39 6.67
N PRO A 31 7.19 3.08 6.13
CA PRO A 31 8.16 4.09 5.72
C PRO A 31 7.72 4.90 4.49
N VAL A 32 6.74 4.43 3.72
CA VAL A 32 6.26 5.08 2.49
C VAL A 32 5.20 6.13 2.79
N LEU A 33 4.36 5.92 3.81
CA LEU A 33 3.25 6.80 4.13
C LEU A 33 3.68 8.27 4.38
N PRO A 34 4.75 8.59 5.12
CA PRO A 34 5.20 9.97 5.29
C PRO A 34 5.58 10.65 3.96
N ILE A 35 6.13 9.88 3.00
CA ILE A 35 6.50 10.38 1.68
C ILE A 35 5.22 10.68 0.88
N VAL A 36 4.25 9.77 0.90
CA VAL A 36 2.95 9.94 0.24
C VAL A 36 2.21 11.16 0.79
N LEU A 37 2.15 11.33 2.12
CA LEU A 37 1.50 12.48 2.75
C LEU A 37 2.16 13.80 2.36
N ARG A 38 3.49 13.88 2.38
CA ARG A 38 4.23 15.08 1.95
C ARG A 38 3.94 15.42 0.48
N ARG A 39 3.88 14.41 -0.40
CA ARG A 39 3.55 14.63 -1.80
C ARG A 39 2.10 15.08 -1.99
N LEU A 40 1.19 14.56 -1.19
CA LEU A 40 -0.21 14.99 -1.21
C LEU A 40 -0.35 16.46 -0.77
N ASP A 41 0.42 16.90 0.22
CA ASP A 41 0.44 18.30 0.66
C ASP A 41 0.95 19.21 -0.48
N GLY A 42 2.01 18.82 -1.19
CA GLY A 42 2.46 19.52 -2.39
C GLY A 42 1.38 19.62 -3.46
N LEU A 43 0.74 18.50 -3.80
CA LEU A 43 -0.35 18.46 -4.77
C LEU A 43 -1.54 19.34 -4.36
N ALA A 44 -1.88 19.41 -3.08
CA ALA A 44 -2.94 20.29 -2.56
C ALA A 44 -2.57 21.78 -2.70
N GLN A 45 -1.28 22.13 -2.54
CA GLN A 45 -0.79 23.49 -2.78
C GLN A 45 -0.89 23.84 -4.26
N THR A 46 -0.40 22.98 -5.16
CA THR A 46 -0.48 23.18 -6.61
C THR A 46 -1.93 23.32 -7.09
N ASP A 47 -2.87 22.53 -6.59
CA ASP A 47 -4.33 22.66 -6.86
C ASP A 47 -4.87 24.03 -6.40
N THR A 48 -4.39 24.51 -5.26
CA THR A 48 -4.78 25.85 -4.76
C THR A 48 -4.27 26.95 -5.65
N ASP A 49 -3.00 26.87 -6.09
CA ASP A 49 -2.36 27.83 -6.97
C ASP A 49 -3.00 27.82 -8.36
N ALA A 50 -3.28 26.65 -8.92
CA ALA A 50 -4.00 26.50 -10.18
C ALA A 50 -5.40 27.14 -10.15
N ARG A 51 -6.13 27.00 -9.03
CA ARG A 51 -7.42 27.68 -8.86
C ARG A 51 -7.27 29.20 -8.77
N ALA A 52 -6.20 29.70 -8.14
CA ALA A 52 -5.92 31.11 -8.09
C ALA A 52 -5.57 31.68 -9.49
N ALA A 53 -4.72 30.98 -10.23
CA ALA A 53 -4.36 31.35 -11.61
C ALA A 53 -5.59 31.39 -12.54
N ARG A 54 -6.48 30.39 -12.44
CA ARG A 54 -7.74 30.39 -13.21
C ARG A 54 -8.62 31.60 -12.87
N ARG A 55 -8.74 31.96 -11.57
CA ARG A 55 -9.50 33.18 -11.18
C ARG A 55 -8.85 34.45 -11.73
N ASN A 56 -7.53 34.54 -11.75
CA ASN A 56 -6.81 35.68 -12.31
C ASN A 56 -7.05 35.79 -13.83
N LEU A 57 -7.01 34.66 -14.55
CA LEU A 57 -7.31 34.60 -15.97
C LEU A 57 -8.77 35.04 -16.24
N ASP A 58 -9.73 34.52 -15.46
CA ASP A 58 -11.15 34.91 -15.59
C ASP A 58 -11.35 36.41 -15.35
N ALA A 59 -10.68 36.99 -14.34
CA ALA A 59 -10.75 38.42 -14.06
C ALA A 59 -10.15 39.25 -15.20
N ALA A 60 -8.98 38.86 -15.73
CA ALA A 60 -8.37 39.51 -16.88
C ALA A 60 -9.27 39.44 -18.14
N TRP A 61 -9.88 38.27 -18.37
CA TRP A 61 -10.86 38.09 -19.46
C TRP A 61 -12.06 39.04 -19.34
N GLN A 62 -12.61 39.23 -18.15
CA GLN A 62 -13.72 40.16 -17.93
C GLN A 62 -13.29 41.63 -18.18
N GLN A 63 -12.06 42.00 -17.82
CA GLN A 63 -11.52 43.33 -18.07
C GLN A 63 -11.29 43.58 -19.57
N CYS A 64 -10.75 42.63 -20.33
CA CYS A 64 -10.62 42.73 -21.78
C CYS A 64 -11.97 42.96 -22.49
N ARG A 65 -13.03 42.33 -22.02
CA ARG A 65 -14.39 42.52 -22.59
C ARG A 65 -14.93 43.93 -22.39
N SER A 66 -14.39 44.69 -21.44
CA SER A 66 -14.76 46.08 -21.20
C SER A 66 -14.04 47.09 -22.06
N GLY A 67 -13.12 46.65 -22.96
CA GLY A 67 -12.52 47.47 -24.01
C GLY A 67 -11.09 47.95 -23.74
N GLU A 68 -10.40 47.41 -22.77
CA GLU A 68 -9.00 47.71 -22.47
C GLU A 68 -8.06 46.76 -23.25
N HIS A 69 -7.58 47.22 -24.43
CA HIS A 69 -6.71 46.43 -25.33
C HIS A 69 -5.29 46.16 -24.80
N ALA A 70 -4.88 46.80 -23.68
CA ALA A 70 -3.55 46.63 -23.10
C ALA A 70 -3.37 45.35 -22.29
N LEU A 71 -4.39 44.45 -22.22
CA LEU A 71 -4.40 43.27 -21.37
C LEU A 71 -4.06 41.97 -22.12
N ASP A 72 -3.80 41.99 -23.44
CA ASP A 72 -3.57 40.76 -24.21
C ASP A 72 -2.31 40.01 -23.72
N ASP A 73 -1.22 40.70 -23.41
CA ASP A 73 0.00 40.11 -22.87
C ASP A 73 -0.23 39.52 -21.46
N LEU A 74 -1.03 40.19 -20.63
CA LEU A 74 -1.36 39.75 -19.30
C LEU A 74 -2.27 38.50 -19.32
N MET A 75 -3.20 38.43 -20.26
CA MET A 75 -4.03 37.25 -20.49
C MET A 75 -3.20 36.06 -20.94
N LEU A 76 -2.25 36.29 -21.88
CA LEU A 76 -1.35 35.23 -22.32
C LEU A 76 -0.49 34.69 -21.17
N LEU A 77 0.01 35.59 -20.30
CA LEU A 77 0.76 35.21 -19.11
C LEU A 77 -0.07 34.33 -18.17
N TYR A 78 -1.30 34.76 -17.82
CA TYR A 78 -2.16 33.97 -16.95
C TYR A 78 -2.61 32.67 -17.60
N ALA A 79 -2.86 32.63 -18.90
CA ALA A 79 -3.19 31.41 -19.60
C ALA A 79 -2.02 30.39 -19.56
N THR A 80 -0.80 30.89 -19.75
CA THR A 80 0.42 30.06 -19.66
C THR A 80 0.59 29.51 -18.25
N GLU A 81 0.44 30.36 -17.22
CA GLU A 81 0.51 29.95 -15.80
C GLU A 81 -0.52 28.86 -15.47
N VAL A 82 -1.77 28.98 -15.92
CA VAL A 82 -2.79 27.96 -15.74
C VAL A 82 -2.37 26.63 -16.36
N VAL A 83 -1.88 26.65 -17.60
CA VAL A 83 -1.45 25.44 -18.31
C VAL A 83 -0.27 24.76 -17.59
N ASP A 84 0.69 25.54 -17.11
CA ASP A 84 1.87 25.00 -16.43
C ASP A 84 1.50 24.40 -15.06
N LEU A 85 0.62 25.06 -14.30
CA LEU A 85 0.12 24.54 -13.03
C LEU A 85 -0.76 23.29 -13.21
N ASP A 86 -1.58 23.22 -14.27
CA ASP A 86 -2.35 22.03 -14.59
C ASP A 86 -1.45 20.84 -14.93
N ARG A 87 -0.37 21.06 -15.68
CA ARG A 87 0.63 20.02 -15.98
C ARG A 87 1.37 19.58 -14.72
N GLN A 88 1.73 20.53 -13.86
CA GLN A 88 2.39 20.22 -12.60
C GLN A 88 1.47 19.41 -11.68
N GLU A 89 0.19 19.82 -11.52
CA GLU A 89 -0.81 19.09 -10.74
C GLU A 89 -0.94 17.63 -11.22
N GLN A 90 -1.00 17.43 -12.54
CA GLN A 90 -1.10 16.11 -13.12
C GLN A 90 0.15 15.26 -12.83
N ALA A 91 1.34 15.83 -13.03
CA ALA A 91 2.60 15.12 -12.80
C ALA A 91 2.78 14.75 -11.32
N GLU A 92 2.42 15.64 -10.40
CA GLU A 92 2.47 15.37 -8.96
C GLU A 92 1.47 14.27 -8.56
N ALA A 93 0.26 14.27 -9.12
CA ALA A 93 -0.74 13.23 -8.87
C ALA A 93 -0.24 11.86 -9.36
N GLU A 94 0.28 11.77 -10.57
CA GLU A 94 0.86 10.55 -11.13
C GLU A 94 2.01 10.03 -10.26
N ALA A 95 2.90 10.91 -9.80
CA ALA A 95 4.00 10.51 -8.91
C ALA A 95 3.50 9.92 -7.58
N VAL A 96 2.39 10.41 -7.03
CA VAL A 96 1.76 9.81 -5.83
C VAL A 96 1.17 8.44 -6.16
N TRP A 97 0.49 8.29 -7.29
CA TRP A 97 -0.10 7.01 -7.71
C TRP A 97 0.96 5.94 -7.93
N ASP A 98 2.06 6.29 -8.58
CA ASP A 98 3.21 5.39 -8.78
C ASP A 98 3.82 4.93 -7.45
N LEU A 99 3.97 5.85 -6.48
CA LEU A 99 4.44 5.49 -5.13
C LEU A 99 3.50 4.51 -4.43
N LEU A 100 2.18 4.71 -4.55
CA LEU A 100 1.19 3.80 -3.98
C LEU A 100 1.24 2.41 -4.63
N ASP A 101 1.46 2.34 -5.94
CA ASP A 101 1.54 1.08 -6.66
C ASP A 101 2.84 0.33 -6.36
N VAL A 102 3.98 1.03 -6.30
CA VAL A 102 5.26 0.44 -5.87
C VAL A 102 5.14 -0.08 -4.43
N HIS A 103 4.54 0.69 -3.52
CA HIS A 103 4.30 0.24 -2.14
C HIS A 103 3.45 -1.03 -2.09
N LEU A 104 2.40 -1.12 -2.91
CA LEU A 104 1.57 -2.32 -3.01
C LEU A 104 2.37 -3.54 -3.47
N LEU A 105 3.22 -3.37 -4.49
CA LEU A 105 4.06 -4.44 -5.01
C LEU A 105 5.06 -4.91 -3.94
N LEU A 106 5.73 -3.98 -3.25
CA LEU A 106 6.66 -4.30 -2.16
C LEU A 106 5.97 -5.01 -1.00
N SER A 107 4.75 -4.61 -0.66
CA SER A 107 3.95 -5.26 0.40
C SER A 107 3.55 -6.69 0.02
N ARG A 108 3.32 -6.97 -1.25
CA ARG A 108 3.00 -8.31 -1.77
C ARG A 108 4.23 -9.20 -1.87
N THR A 109 5.39 -8.63 -2.19
CA THR A 109 6.66 -9.38 -2.38
C THR A 109 7.41 -9.61 -1.07
N SER A 110 7.09 -8.85 0.01
CA SER A 110 7.66 -9.02 1.34
C SER A 110 6.74 -9.87 2.22
N PRO A 111 6.82 -11.21 2.17
CA PRO A 111 5.97 -12.08 2.97
C PRO A 111 6.21 -11.97 4.48
N GLN A 112 7.13 -11.13 4.92
CA GLN A 112 7.69 -11.14 6.28
C GLN A 112 7.36 -9.90 7.12
N ARG A 113 6.74 -8.84 6.57
CA ARG A 113 6.43 -7.62 7.35
C ARG A 113 4.98 -7.47 7.80
N TYR A 114 4.05 -8.20 7.21
CA TYR A 114 2.79 -8.48 7.86
C TYR A 114 2.94 -9.77 8.67
N ALA A 115 3.67 -9.70 9.78
CA ALA A 115 3.31 -10.52 10.90
C ALA A 115 1.88 -10.10 11.23
N ALA A 116 0.91 -10.78 10.62
CA ALA A 116 -0.42 -10.87 11.19
C ALA A 116 -0.23 -11.00 12.72
N PRO A 117 -1.05 -10.33 13.57
CA PRO A 117 -0.94 -10.42 15.01
C PRO A 117 -0.68 -11.88 15.29
N ARG A 118 0.45 -12.17 15.95
CA ARG A 118 1.03 -13.50 16.16
C ARG A 118 -0.14 -14.45 16.39
N ALA A 119 -0.57 -15.11 15.32
CA ALA A 119 -1.77 -15.94 15.35
C ALA A 119 -1.48 -16.90 16.49
N ALA A 120 -2.33 -16.89 17.50
CA ALA A 120 -2.20 -17.75 18.66
C ALA A 120 -1.75 -19.12 18.14
N PRO A 121 -0.73 -19.74 18.72
CA PRO A 121 -0.14 -20.96 18.19
C PRO A 121 -1.32 -21.91 17.90
N ILE A 122 -1.44 -22.33 16.65
CA ILE A 122 -2.54 -23.20 16.24
C ILE A 122 -2.42 -24.39 17.15
N PRO A 123 -3.44 -24.73 17.97
CA PRO A 123 -3.36 -25.89 18.83
C PRO A 123 -3.17 -27.11 17.92
N VAL A 124 -1.97 -27.65 17.94
CA VAL A 124 -1.66 -28.88 17.23
C VAL A 124 -2.01 -29.99 18.21
N ASP A 125 -2.98 -30.79 17.81
CA ASP A 125 -3.45 -31.91 18.58
C ASP A 125 -2.28 -32.85 18.91
N GLN A 126 -2.14 -33.27 20.16
CA GLN A 126 -1.03 -34.12 20.61
C GLN A 126 -1.01 -35.45 19.85
N ASP A 127 -2.20 -35.98 19.57
CA ASP A 127 -2.33 -37.22 18.79
C ASP A 127 -1.85 -37.06 17.36
N LEU A 128 -2.14 -35.90 16.74
CA LEU A 128 -1.63 -35.54 15.43
C LEU A 128 -0.09 -35.42 15.42
N LEU A 129 0.49 -34.85 16.48
CA LEU A 129 1.95 -34.75 16.62
C LEU A 129 2.60 -36.14 16.77
N ASN A 130 1.99 -37.04 17.50
CA ASN A 130 2.50 -38.40 17.66
C ASN A 130 2.51 -39.14 16.33
N VAL A 131 1.41 -39.10 15.57
CA VAL A 131 1.35 -39.71 14.23
C VAL A 131 2.36 -39.02 13.27
N ALA A 132 2.51 -37.72 13.35
CA ALA A 132 3.48 -36.98 12.51
C ALA A 132 4.93 -37.34 12.87
N ARG A 133 5.25 -37.63 14.15
CA ARG A 133 6.58 -38.15 14.57
C ARG A 133 6.84 -39.54 14.02
N GLU A 134 5.88 -40.43 14.08
CA GLU A 134 6.02 -41.76 13.48
C GLU A 134 6.25 -41.71 11.98
N VAL A 135 5.52 -40.85 11.27
CA VAL A 135 5.75 -40.62 9.83
C VAL A 135 7.16 -40.05 9.60
N ALA A 136 7.58 -39.08 10.42
CA ALA A 136 8.89 -38.43 10.27
C ALA A 136 10.06 -39.39 10.47
N VAL A 137 9.95 -40.38 11.34
CA VAL A 137 10.98 -41.42 11.56
C VAL A 137 11.22 -42.26 10.30
N GLY A 138 10.18 -42.50 9.49
CA GLY A 138 10.29 -43.22 8.23
C GLY A 138 10.78 -42.39 7.03
N LEU A 139 10.98 -41.09 7.21
CA LEU A 139 11.37 -40.20 6.11
C LEU A 139 12.89 -39.98 6.07
N GLN A 140 13.49 -40.18 4.93
CA GLN A 140 14.96 -39.88 4.71
C GLN A 140 15.28 -38.39 4.88
N ARG A 141 14.33 -37.50 4.58
CA ARG A 141 14.41 -36.04 4.80
C ARG A 141 13.07 -35.50 5.26
N LEU A 142 13.08 -34.78 6.36
CA LEU A 142 11.90 -34.11 6.88
C LEU A 142 11.60 -32.84 6.07
N ASN A 143 10.82 -32.97 5.00
CA ASN A 143 10.32 -31.87 4.20
C ASN A 143 8.78 -31.86 4.18
N ARG A 144 8.21 -30.72 3.75
CA ARG A 144 6.77 -30.47 3.80
C ARG A 144 5.98 -31.45 2.91
N GLU A 145 6.53 -31.81 1.79
CA GLU A 145 5.88 -32.67 0.81
C GLU A 145 5.90 -34.14 1.22
N ALA A 146 7.02 -34.61 1.72
CA ALA A 146 7.17 -35.97 2.25
C ALA A 146 6.27 -36.20 3.48
N LEU A 147 6.24 -35.23 4.40
CA LEU A 147 5.35 -35.29 5.57
C LEU A 147 3.86 -35.28 5.16
N ARG A 148 3.49 -34.46 4.17
CA ARG A 148 2.12 -34.46 3.63
C ARG A 148 1.73 -35.79 3.02
N ARG A 149 2.61 -36.41 2.25
CA ARG A 149 2.36 -37.70 1.62
C ARG A 149 2.17 -38.78 2.67
N GLY A 150 3.09 -38.90 3.63
CA GLY A 150 3.01 -39.92 4.68
C GLY A 150 1.78 -39.75 5.60
N LEU A 151 1.31 -38.53 5.86
CA LEU A 151 0.09 -38.28 6.59
C LEU A 151 -1.16 -38.67 5.78
N ARG A 152 -1.16 -38.41 4.47
CA ARG A 152 -2.26 -38.82 3.57
C ARG A 152 -2.40 -40.33 3.44
N GLU A 153 -1.29 -41.06 3.40
CA GLU A 153 -1.26 -42.52 3.38
C GLU A 153 -1.91 -43.12 4.64
N ARG A 154 -1.92 -42.36 5.74
CA ARG A 154 -2.63 -42.70 7.00
C ARG A 154 -4.02 -42.06 7.11
N GLY A 155 -4.58 -41.53 6.01
CA GLY A 155 -5.89 -40.92 5.95
C GLY A 155 -6.01 -39.53 6.57
N ILE A 156 -4.87 -38.87 6.92
CA ILE A 156 -4.89 -37.57 7.58
C ILE A 156 -4.68 -36.47 6.54
N HIS A 157 -5.69 -35.64 6.35
CA HIS A 157 -5.68 -34.48 5.45
C HIS A 157 -5.50 -33.18 6.23
N LEU A 158 -4.37 -32.50 6.05
CA LEU A 158 -4.05 -31.23 6.71
C LEU A 158 -4.04 -30.06 5.74
N SER A 159 -4.55 -28.91 6.19
CA SER A 159 -4.36 -27.65 5.48
C SER A 159 -2.90 -27.24 5.49
N ASN A 160 -2.49 -26.42 4.50
CA ASN A 160 -1.12 -25.92 4.39
C ASN A 160 -0.61 -25.23 5.67
N ARG A 161 -1.52 -24.56 6.39
CA ARG A 161 -1.23 -23.83 7.63
C ARG A 161 -0.96 -24.79 8.80
N ARG A 162 -1.81 -25.82 8.97
CA ARG A 162 -1.64 -26.85 10.00
C ARG A 162 -0.40 -27.70 9.75
N LEU A 163 -0.16 -28.09 8.50
CA LEU A 163 1.05 -28.85 8.13
C LEU A 163 2.34 -28.08 8.42
N GLY A 164 2.34 -26.74 8.19
CA GLY A 164 3.46 -25.87 8.54
C GLY A 164 3.73 -25.84 10.06
N ALA A 165 2.67 -25.74 10.88
CA ALA A 165 2.77 -25.73 12.34
C ALA A 165 3.32 -27.06 12.88
N VAL A 166 2.84 -28.20 12.35
CA VAL A 166 3.32 -29.55 12.72
C VAL A 166 4.81 -29.68 12.36
N LEU A 167 5.22 -29.26 11.17
CA LEU A 167 6.62 -29.32 10.73
C LEU A 167 7.56 -28.49 11.61
N GLN A 168 7.13 -27.28 12.00
CA GLN A 168 7.91 -26.44 12.91
C GLN A 168 8.08 -27.10 14.28
N ARG A 169 7.04 -27.72 14.81
CA ARG A 169 7.08 -28.41 16.10
C ARG A 169 8.02 -29.61 16.05
N LEU A 170 7.95 -30.43 15.00
CA LEU A 170 8.84 -31.56 14.80
C LEU A 170 10.31 -31.15 14.69
N ARG A 171 10.62 -30.03 14.06
CA ARG A 171 11.98 -29.48 13.97
C ARG A 171 12.48 -28.98 15.31
N ALA A 172 11.63 -28.30 16.10
CA ALA A 172 11.97 -27.87 17.44
C ALA A 172 12.31 -29.05 18.35
N ASP A 173 11.48 -30.11 18.28
CA ASP A 173 11.70 -31.35 19.07
C ASP A 173 13.00 -32.08 18.67
N SER A 174 13.39 -32.02 17.38
CA SER A 174 14.62 -32.64 16.90
C SER A 174 15.91 -31.84 17.24
N SER A 175 15.76 -30.53 17.48
CA SER A 175 16.89 -29.67 17.87
C SER A 175 17.15 -29.68 19.38
N SER A 176 16.25 -30.25 20.17
CA SER A 176 16.35 -30.33 21.65
C SER A 176 16.89 -31.69 22.14
N ARG A 177 17.27 -32.58 21.23
CA ARG A 177 17.93 -33.86 21.51
C ARG A 177 19.39 -33.82 21.09
#